data_bcb6933f729a7347a2a445f6b75b4a55
#
_entry.id   bcb6933f729a7347a2a445f6b75b4a55
#
_cell.length_a   1.000
_cell.length_b   1.000
_cell.length_c   1.000
_cell.angle_alpha   90.00
_cell.angle_beta   90.00
_cell.angle_gamma   90.00
#
_symmetry.space_group_name_H-M   'P 1'
#
loop_
_entity.id
_entity.type
_entity.pdbx_description
1 polymer ?
#
loop_
_entity_poly.entity_id
_entity_poly.type
_entity_poly.pdbx_seq_one_letter_code
_entity_poly.pdbx_strand_id
1 'polypeptide(L)'
;MKVQMVANCSLTGELILIDQANAYNAPAEIAGMAFSKAAECGNIILGSTTYRLFAEVLKSSLSGIQIAVISSKDIDGDVFTARTAQEAVDYLKDQGFEKACVAGGEKTYNTFLEAELADELFINLFPVVIGGGGVLETSKGKGTSYKLLSAEPAADVVKLHYVKQQ
;
A
#
# COMPACT_ATOMS: atom_id res chain seq x y z
N MET A 1 -8.26 6.23 13.57
CA MET A 1 -7.60 6.50 12.27
C MET A 1 -7.98 5.39 11.31
N LYS A 2 -8.27 5.68 10.06
CA LYS A 2 -8.62 4.71 9.02
C LYS A 2 -7.39 4.34 8.21
N VAL A 3 -7.07 3.05 8.12
CA VAL A 3 -5.89 2.54 7.38
C VAL A 3 -6.32 2.06 6.01
N GLN A 4 -5.79 2.69 4.96
CA GLN A 4 -6.05 2.41 3.56
C GLN A 4 -4.84 1.71 2.94
N MET A 5 -5.00 0.49 2.51
CA MET A 5 -3.97 -0.29 1.84
C MET A 5 -4.16 -0.23 0.34
N VAL A 6 -3.09 0.06 -0.40
CA VAL A 6 -3.12 0.33 -1.85
C VAL A 6 -2.17 -0.61 -2.55
N ALA A 7 -2.67 -1.46 -3.46
CA ALA A 7 -1.86 -2.45 -4.15
C ALA A 7 -2.26 -2.61 -5.62
N ASN A 8 -1.27 -2.93 -6.47
CA ASN A 8 -1.48 -3.40 -7.82
C ASN A 8 -1.26 -4.93 -7.84
N CYS A 9 -2.19 -5.66 -8.43
CA CYS A 9 -2.16 -7.12 -8.49
C CYS A 9 -2.36 -7.64 -9.92
N SER A 10 -1.79 -8.78 -10.22
CA SER A 10 -2.05 -9.58 -11.42
C SER A 10 -3.41 -10.28 -11.34
N LEU A 11 -3.87 -10.91 -12.43
CA LEU A 11 -5.08 -11.73 -12.45
C LEU A 11 -5.01 -12.93 -11.50
N THR A 12 -3.82 -13.38 -11.18
CA THR A 12 -3.54 -14.52 -10.28
C THR A 12 -3.19 -14.07 -8.84
N GLY A 13 -3.26 -12.75 -8.57
CA GLY A 13 -3.13 -12.19 -7.23
C GLY A 13 -1.71 -11.79 -6.82
N GLU A 14 -0.72 -11.95 -7.70
CA GLU A 14 0.64 -11.52 -7.40
C GLU A 14 0.74 -9.99 -7.40
N LEU A 15 1.51 -9.46 -6.46
CA LEU A 15 1.79 -8.03 -6.36
C LEU A 15 2.66 -7.55 -7.51
N ILE A 16 2.27 -6.41 -8.09
CA ILE A 16 2.98 -5.73 -9.18
C ILE A 16 3.59 -4.46 -8.63
N LEU A 17 4.89 -4.26 -8.80
CA LEU A 17 5.56 -3.02 -8.45
C LEU A 17 5.16 -1.90 -9.44
N ILE A 18 5.26 -0.65 -9.01
CA ILE A 18 4.81 0.50 -9.80
C ILE A 18 5.57 0.65 -11.13
N ASP A 19 6.86 0.34 -11.15
CA ASP A 19 7.67 0.34 -12.37
C ASP A 19 7.26 -0.78 -13.33
N GLN A 20 6.91 -1.93 -12.82
CA GLN A 20 6.34 -3.04 -13.61
C GLN A 20 4.94 -2.70 -14.12
N ALA A 21 4.11 -2.01 -13.32
CA ALA A 21 2.79 -1.58 -13.75
C ALA A 21 2.85 -0.68 -15.00
N ASN A 22 3.86 0.18 -15.11
CA ASN A 22 4.09 0.99 -16.30
C ASN A 22 4.40 0.15 -17.55
N ALA A 23 5.06 -0.99 -17.39
CA ALA A 23 5.36 -1.91 -18.48
C ALA A 23 4.11 -2.57 -19.09
N TYR A 24 2.99 -2.58 -18.38
CA TYR A 24 1.70 -3.09 -18.85
C TYR A 24 0.78 -2.01 -19.43
N ASN A 25 1.34 -0.85 -19.82
CA ASN A 25 0.62 0.29 -20.43
C ASN A 25 -0.58 0.77 -19.60
N ALA A 26 -0.50 0.66 -18.28
CA ALA A 26 -1.55 1.19 -17.42
C ALA A 26 -1.58 2.73 -17.52
N PRO A 27 -2.77 3.36 -17.48
CA PRO A 27 -2.88 4.80 -17.30
C PRO A 27 -2.08 5.26 -16.07
N ALA A 28 -1.40 6.40 -16.19
CA ALA A 28 -0.51 6.91 -15.14
C ALA A 28 -1.20 7.05 -13.76
N GLU A 29 -2.47 7.46 -13.76
CA GLU A 29 -3.28 7.56 -12.55
C GLU A 29 -3.54 6.21 -11.88
N ILE A 30 -3.57 5.11 -12.65
CA ILE A 30 -3.76 3.76 -12.11
C ILE A 30 -2.45 3.23 -11.57
N ALA A 31 -1.37 3.32 -12.34
CA ALA A 31 -0.04 2.92 -11.88
C ALA A 31 0.40 3.74 -10.65
N GLY A 32 0.06 5.04 -10.64
CA GLY A 32 0.39 5.98 -9.57
C GLY A 32 -0.63 6.06 -8.42
N MET A 33 -1.60 5.16 -8.32
CA MET A 33 -2.66 5.22 -7.29
C MET A 33 -2.09 5.36 -5.86
N ALA A 34 -0.97 4.72 -5.55
CA ALA A 34 -0.33 4.82 -4.24
C ALA A 34 0.09 6.27 -3.91
N PHE A 35 0.61 7.01 -4.89
CA PHE A 35 0.98 8.41 -4.70
C PHE A 35 -0.24 9.31 -4.52
N SER A 36 -1.28 9.08 -5.30
CA SER A 36 -2.55 9.83 -5.16
C SER A 36 -3.18 9.60 -3.78
N LYS A 37 -3.21 8.36 -3.31
CA LYS A 37 -3.72 8.03 -1.97
C LYS A 37 -2.85 8.58 -0.85
N ALA A 38 -1.52 8.55 -1.00
CA ALA A 38 -0.60 9.18 -0.08
C ALA A 38 -0.85 10.69 0.04
N ALA A 39 -1.07 11.37 -1.10
CA ALA A 39 -1.41 12.80 -1.11
C ALA A 39 -2.76 13.08 -0.41
N GLU A 40 -3.78 12.25 -0.64
CA GLU A 40 -5.08 12.36 0.03
C GLU A 40 -4.99 12.14 1.55
N CYS A 41 -4.11 11.25 2.01
CA CYS A 41 -3.90 10.95 3.43
C CYS A 41 -2.93 11.93 4.11
N GLY A 42 -2.10 12.63 3.35
CA GLY A 42 -0.99 13.44 3.86
C GLY A 42 0.18 12.60 4.40
N ASN A 43 0.16 11.30 4.21
CA ASN A 43 1.18 10.37 4.71
C ASN A 43 1.26 9.09 3.87
N ILE A 44 2.38 8.37 4.04
CA ILE A 44 2.59 7.05 3.43
C ILE A 44 3.39 6.13 4.35
N ILE A 45 2.99 4.87 4.42
CA ILE A 45 3.69 3.80 5.15
C ILE A 45 4.27 2.81 4.12
N LEU A 46 5.57 2.55 4.24
CA LEU A 46 6.32 1.68 3.34
C LEU A 46 7.22 0.72 4.13
N GLY A 47 7.58 -0.41 3.53
CA GLY A 47 8.69 -1.22 4.01
C GLY A 47 10.04 -0.63 3.58
N SER A 48 11.11 -0.95 4.31
CA SER A 48 12.45 -0.38 4.07
C SER A 48 12.99 -0.65 2.67
N THR A 49 12.72 -1.81 2.09
CA THR A 49 13.14 -2.14 0.71
C THR A 49 12.42 -1.25 -0.30
N THR A 50 11.10 -1.14 -0.19
CA THR A 50 10.29 -0.27 -1.06
C THR A 50 10.69 1.20 -0.91
N TYR A 51 10.90 1.66 0.32
CA TYR A 51 11.36 3.02 0.55
C TYR A 51 12.70 3.32 -0.17
N ARG A 52 13.70 2.42 -0.05
CA ARG A 52 15.00 2.60 -0.72
C ARG A 52 14.90 2.65 -2.25
N LEU A 53 14.02 1.83 -2.83
CA LEU A 53 13.79 1.82 -4.29
C LEU A 53 13.16 3.12 -4.79
N PHE A 54 12.29 3.73 -4.01
CA PHE A 54 11.48 4.89 -4.43
C PHE A 54 11.83 6.19 -3.70
N ALA A 55 12.87 6.23 -2.87
CA ALA A 55 13.19 7.39 -2.01
C ALA A 55 13.26 8.72 -2.77
N GLU A 56 13.91 8.75 -3.94
CA GLU A 56 14.05 9.97 -4.75
C GLU A 56 12.71 10.38 -5.38
N VAL A 57 11.92 9.42 -5.84
CA VAL A 57 10.58 9.68 -6.39
C VAL A 57 9.63 10.17 -5.29
N LEU A 58 9.69 9.57 -4.11
CA LEU A 58 8.90 10.00 -2.96
C LEU A 58 9.22 11.44 -2.56
N LYS A 59 10.51 11.81 -2.47
CA LYS A 59 10.94 13.17 -2.14
C LYS A 59 10.48 14.20 -3.17
N SER A 60 10.56 13.85 -4.45
CA SER A 60 10.19 14.77 -5.54
C SER A 60 8.67 14.87 -5.75
N SER A 61 7.94 13.77 -5.61
CA SER A 61 6.51 13.69 -5.94
C SER A 61 5.58 13.93 -4.74
N LEU A 62 6.08 13.72 -3.51
CA LEU A 62 5.31 13.78 -2.28
C LEU A 62 5.91 14.78 -1.27
N SER A 63 6.25 15.97 -1.74
CA SER A 63 6.76 17.04 -0.87
C SER A 63 5.75 17.38 0.23
N GLY A 64 6.22 17.41 1.48
CA GLY A 64 5.38 17.72 2.65
C GLY A 64 4.51 16.57 3.17
N ILE A 65 4.65 15.36 2.60
CA ILE A 65 3.94 14.16 3.09
C ILE A 65 4.79 13.48 4.17
N GLN A 66 4.13 13.08 5.26
CA GLN A 66 4.77 12.31 6.33
C GLN A 66 5.07 10.88 5.86
N ILE A 67 6.33 10.47 5.94
CA ILE A 67 6.75 9.12 5.56
C ILE A 67 7.04 8.31 6.83
N ALA A 68 6.42 7.16 6.97
CA ALA A 68 6.75 6.15 7.97
C ALA A 68 7.29 4.89 7.28
N VAL A 69 8.42 4.38 7.78
CA VAL A 69 9.07 3.20 7.20
C VAL A 69 9.11 2.08 8.22
N ILE A 70 8.54 0.93 7.88
CA ILE A 70 8.64 -0.27 8.72
C ILE A 70 9.97 -0.95 8.46
N SER A 71 10.81 -1.01 9.52
CA SER A 71 12.16 -1.55 9.43
C SER A 71 12.67 -2.06 10.79
N SER A 72 13.43 -3.15 10.77
CA SER A 72 14.16 -3.64 11.95
C SER A 72 15.39 -2.80 12.31
N LYS A 73 15.84 -1.92 11.40
CA LYS A 73 16.97 -1.00 11.58
C LYS A 73 16.50 0.42 11.34
N ASP A 74 17.20 1.37 11.95
CA ASP A 74 16.93 2.79 11.68
C ASP A 74 17.16 3.13 10.22
N ILE A 75 16.32 4.01 9.71
CA ILE A 75 16.39 4.52 8.34
C ILE A 75 16.81 5.98 8.40
N ASP A 76 17.89 6.29 7.69
CA ASP A 76 18.37 7.66 7.56
C ASP A 76 17.43 8.49 6.69
N GLY A 77 17.25 9.75 7.08
CA GLY A 77 16.43 10.72 6.36
C GLY A 77 15.29 11.28 7.20
N ASP A 78 14.51 12.14 6.59
CA ASP A 78 13.33 12.77 7.20
C ASP A 78 12.12 11.80 7.14
N VAL A 79 12.25 10.68 7.86
CA VAL A 79 11.22 9.63 7.94
C VAL A 79 11.11 9.11 9.37
N PHE A 80 9.91 8.68 9.75
CA PHE A 80 9.72 7.94 10.98
C PHE A 80 10.03 6.45 10.76
N THR A 81 10.91 5.86 11.55
CA THR A 81 11.16 4.42 11.51
C THR A 81 10.31 3.70 12.55
N ALA A 82 9.36 2.91 12.10
CA ALA A 82 8.52 2.04 12.93
C ALA A 82 9.07 0.61 12.94
N ARG A 83 8.94 -0.08 14.07
CA ARG A 83 9.30 -1.51 14.20
C ARG A 83 8.14 -2.43 13.87
N THR A 84 6.91 -1.93 14.04
CA THR A 84 5.67 -2.68 13.79
C THR A 84 4.65 -1.85 13.01
N ALA A 85 3.64 -2.51 12.43
CA ALA A 85 2.52 -1.82 11.80
C ALA A 85 1.75 -0.93 12.79
N GLN A 86 1.54 -1.43 14.02
CA GLN A 86 0.85 -0.68 15.07
C GLN A 86 1.61 0.60 15.45
N GLU A 87 2.94 0.53 15.59
CA GLU A 87 3.76 1.69 15.91
C GLU A 87 3.69 2.77 14.81
N ALA A 88 3.67 2.37 13.53
CA ALA A 88 3.48 3.31 12.43
C ALA A 88 2.11 3.99 12.48
N VAL A 89 1.05 3.22 12.79
CA VAL A 89 -0.31 3.73 12.93
C VAL A 89 -0.43 4.70 14.11
N ASP A 90 0.12 4.34 15.26
CA ASP A 90 0.08 5.17 16.48
C ASP A 90 0.84 6.47 16.27
N TYR A 91 2.03 6.41 15.67
CA TYR A 91 2.80 7.61 15.32
C TYR A 91 2.00 8.58 14.46
N LEU A 92 1.41 8.11 13.35
CA LEU A 92 0.62 8.97 12.46
C LEU A 92 -0.63 9.53 13.15
N LYS A 93 -1.27 8.74 14.00
CA LYS A 93 -2.41 9.18 14.81
C LYS A 93 -2.02 10.29 15.77
N ASP A 94 -0.87 10.18 16.42
CA ASP A 94 -0.34 11.21 17.34
C ASP A 94 0.05 12.49 16.60
N GLN A 95 0.40 12.40 15.31
CA GLN A 95 0.59 13.55 14.43
C GLN A 95 -0.73 14.18 13.95
N GLY A 96 -1.89 13.63 14.34
CA GLY A 96 -3.21 14.18 14.00
C GLY A 96 -3.79 13.70 12.67
N PHE A 97 -3.21 12.69 12.03
CA PHE A 97 -3.77 12.14 10.80
C PHE A 97 -5.02 11.28 11.09
N GLU A 98 -6.05 11.47 10.27
CA GLU A 98 -7.29 10.67 10.34
C GLU A 98 -7.23 9.41 9.46
N LYS A 99 -6.37 9.42 8.46
CA LYS A 99 -6.16 8.33 7.50
C LYS A 99 -4.67 8.02 7.38
N ALA A 100 -4.35 6.74 7.11
CA ALA A 100 -3.01 6.31 6.74
C ALA A 100 -3.03 5.57 5.41
N CYS A 101 -2.05 5.85 4.53
CA CYS A 101 -1.85 5.14 3.27
C CYS A 101 -0.74 4.12 3.42
N VAL A 102 -1.04 2.83 3.25
CA VAL A 102 -0.06 1.74 3.21
C VAL A 102 0.19 1.35 1.76
N ALA A 103 1.41 1.54 1.27
CA ALA A 103 1.75 1.38 -0.14
C ALA A 103 2.87 0.36 -0.43
N GLY A 104 3.11 -0.57 0.47
CA GLY A 104 3.94 -1.73 0.17
C GLY A 104 5.29 -1.79 0.90
N GLY A 105 6.17 -2.75 0.59
CA GLY A 105 5.98 -3.98 -0.22
C GLY A 105 5.22 -5.12 0.46
N GLU A 106 5.39 -6.32 -0.10
CA GLU A 106 4.69 -7.54 0.33
C GLU A 106 4.69 -7.74 1.86
N LYS A 107 5.85 -7.73 2.48
CA LYS A 107 5.97 -7.93 3.93
C LYS A 107 5.21 -6.88 4.74
N THR A 108 5.20 -5.64 4.27
CA THR A 108 4.47 -4.55 4.93
C THR A 108 2.96 -4.79 4.81
N TYR A 109 2.46 -5.10 3.61
CA TYR A 109 1.06 -5.43 3.43
C TYR A 109 0.62 -6.58 4.33
N ASN A 110 1.38 -7.68 4.31
CA ASN A 110 1.05 -8.88 5.08
C ASN A 110 1.13 -8.62 6.60
N THR A 111 2.04 -7.76 7.07
CA THR A 111 2.08 -7.32 8.47
C THR A 111 0.80 -6.55 8.87
N PHE A 112 0.29 -5.67 8.01
CA PHE A 112 -0.98 -4.96 8.27
C PHE A 112 -2.19 -5.88 8.23
N LEU A 113 -2.23 -6.84 7.30
CA LEU A 113 -3.30 -7.85 7.22
C LEU A 113 -3.27 -8.78 8.42
N GLU A 114 -2.10 -9.27 8.82
CA GLU A 114 -1.91 -10.13 9.99
C GLU A 114 -2.32 -9.46 11.30
N ALA A 115 -2.06 -8.16 11.42
CA ALA A 115 -2.46 -7.34 12.57
C ALA A 115 -3.92 -6.86 12.50
N GLU A 116 -4.66 -7.21 11.45
CA GLU A 116 -6.04 -6.77 11.18
C GLU A 116 -6.20 -5.24 11.16
N LEU A 117 -5.15 -4.51 10.79
CA LEU A 117 -5.14 -3.05 10.78
C LEU A 117 -5.62 -2.43 9.45
N ALA A 118 -5.73 -3.20 8.37
CA ALA A 118 -6.20 -2.70 7.08
C ALA A 118 -7.72 -2.56 7.08
N ASP A 119 -8.23 -1.32 7.15
CA ASP A 119 -9.66 -1.02 7.16
C ASP A 119 -10.25 -1.03 5.75
N GLU A 120 -9.48 -0.53 4.78
CA GLU A 120 -9.88 -0.45 3.38
C GLU A 120 -8.76 -0.96 2.48
N LEU A 121 -9.16 -1.67 1.40
CA LEU A 121 -8.26 -2.14 0.36
C LEU A 121 -8.62 -1.48 -0.96
N PHE A 122 -7.66 -0.80 -1.57
CA PHE A 122 -7.71 -0.28 -2.92
C PHE A 122 -6.78 -1.12 -3.79
N ILE A 123 -7.36 -1.93 -4.67
CA ILE A 123 -6.62 -2.88 -5.49
C ILE A 123 -6.87 -2.59 -6.96
N ASN A 124 -5.82 -2.35 -7.73
CA ASN A 124 -5.87 -2.38 -9.17
C ASN A 124 -5.56 -3.80 -9.65
N LEU A 125 -6.51 -4.42 -10.33
CA LEU A 125 -6.35 -5.73 -10.94
C LEU A 125 -5.94 -5.57 -12.39
N PHE A 126 -4.69 -5.90 -12.69
CA PHE A 126 -4.09 -5.79 -14.01
C PHE A 126 -4.37 -7.04 -14.86
N PRO A 127 -4.60 -6.89 -16.18
CA PRO A 127 -4.91 -8.00 -17.08
C PRO A 127 -3.65 -8.79 -17.47
N VAL A 128 -2.86 -9.20 -16.49
CA VAL A 128 -1.60 -9.93 -16.68
C VAL A 128 -1.53 -11.15 -15.79
N VAL A 129 -0.82 -12.16 -16.24
CA VAL A 129 -0.40 -13.33 -15.46
C VAL A 129 1.10 -13.27 -15.34
N ILE A 130 1.60 -13.20 -14.12
CA ILE A 130 3.04 -13.16 -13.82
C ILE A 130 3.39 -14.31 -12.89
N GLY A 131 4.65 -14.72 -12.88
CA GLY A 131 5.17 -15.69 -11.95
C GLY A 131 6.15 -15.04 -10.97
N GLY A 132 6.13 -15.48 -9.71
CA GLY A 132 7.14 -15.11 -8.71
C GLY A 132 6.98 -13.73 -8.07
N GLY A 133 5.82 -13.11 -8.20
CA GLY A 133 5.45 -11.93 -7.38
C GLY A 133 5.06 -12.36 -5.97
N GLY A 134 5.16 -11.45 -4.98
CA GLY A 134 4.61 -11.65 -3.65
C GLY A 134 3.08 -11.66 -3.68
N VAL A 135 2.45 -12.14 -2.63
CA VAL A 135 0.99 -12.21 -2.51
C VAL A 135 0.51 -11.55 -1.23
N LEU A 136 -0.74 -11.09 -1.25
CA LEU A 136 -1.43 -10.64 -0.03
C LEU A 136 -1.91 -11.88 0.73
N GLU A 137 -1.34 -12.11 1.90
CA GLU A 137 -1.65 -13.28 2.72
C GLU A 137 -1.61 -12.99 4.22
N THR A 138 -2.22 -13.87 4.98
CA THR A 138 -2.10 -13.95 6.43
C THR A 138 -1.63 -15.34 6.83
N SER A 139 -1.25 -15.53 8.09
CA SER A 139 -0.84 -16.84 8.59
C SER A 139 -1.99 -17.85 8.48
N LYS A 140 -1.62 -19.12 8.38
CA LYS A 140 -2.56 -20.24 8.22
C LYS A 140 -3.63 -20.23 9.32
N GLY A 141 -4.87 -20.27 8.89
CA GLY A 141 -6.04 -20.29 9.80
C GLY A 141 -6.56 -18.90 10.19
N LYS A 142 -5.89 -17.83 9.76
CA LYS A 142 -6.40 -16.46 9.86
C LYS A 142 -7.03 -16.02 8.54
N GLY A 143 -8.00 -15.12 8.64
CA GLY A 143 -8.61 -14.47 7.49
C GLY A 143 -9.48 -13.31 7.92
N THR A 144 -9.47 -12.25 7.13
CA THR A 144 -10.32 -11.08 7.34
C THR A 144 -11.25 -10.95 6.13
N SER A 145 -12.54 -10.79 6.40
CA SER A 145 -13.54 -10.59 5.37
C SER A 145 -13.67 -9.12 5.00
N TYR A 146 -13.79 -8.85 3.72
CA TYR A 146 -14.01 -7.52 3.18
C TYR A 146 -15.27 -7.49 2.33
N LYS A 147 -15.97 -6.35 2.35
CA LYS A 147 -17.14 -6.08 1.50
C LYS A 147 -16.69 -5.22 0.33
N LEU A 148 -17.04 -5.63 -0.88
CA LEU A 148 -16.84 -4.82 -2.09
C LEU A 148 -17.73 -3.59 -2.04
N LEU A 149 -17.13 -2.41 -2.19
CA LEU A 149 -17.85 -1.13 -2.33
C LEU A 149 -17.97 -0.70 -3.78
N SER A 150 -16.88 -0.81 -4.56
CA SER A 150 -16.91 -0.52 -6.00
C SER A 150 -15.97 -1.42 -6.78
N ALA A 151 -16.32 -1.66 -8.05
CA ALA A 151 -15.49 -2.30 -9.06
C ALA A 151 -15.65 -1.48 -10.35
N GLU A 152 -14.62 -0.75 -10.72
CA GLU A 152 -14.66 0.20 -11.81
C GLU A 152 -13.62 -0.15 -12.89
N PRO A 153 -14.04 -0.40 -14.13
CA PRO A 153 -13.10 -0.56 -15.22
C PRO A 153 -12.40 0.78 -15.52
N ALA A 154 -11.09 0.72 -15.75
CA ALA A 154 -10.29 1.86 -16.16
C ALA A 154 -9.28 1.35 -17.20
N ALA A 155 -9.56 1.58 -18.49
CA ALA A 155 -8.93 0.87 -19.59
C ALA A 155 -9.08 -0.66 -19.40
N ASP A 156 -7.99 -1.42 -19.45
CA ASP A 156 -8.01 -2.87 -19.25
C ASP A 156 -7.81 -3.30 -17.78
N VAL A 157 -7.71 -2.34 -16.85
CA VAL A 157 -7.54 -2.58 -15.41
C VAL A 157 -8.87 -2.46 -14.70
N VAL A 158 -9.12 -3.26 -13.67
CA VAL A 158 -10.26 -3.10 -12.76
C VAL A 158 -9.78 -2.50 -11.44
N LYS A 159 -10.34 -1.35 -11.09
CA LYS A 159 -10.13 -0.72 -9.77
C LYS A 159 -11.14 -1.29 -8.79
N LEU A 160 -10.65 -1.90 -7.72
CA LEU A 160 -11.46 -2.50 -6.67
C LEU A 160 -11.30 -1.71 -5.37
N HIS A 161 -12.42 -1.41 -4.72
CA HIS A 161 -12.43 -0.82 -3.38
C HIS A 161 -13.22 -1.72 -2.43
N TYR A 162 -12.55 -2.16 -1.38
CA TYR A 162 -13.13 -3.00 -0.34
C TYR A 162 -13.04 -2.33 1.02
N VAL A 163 -13.99 -2.62 1.90
CA VAL A 163 -13.98 -2.24 3.31
C VAL A 163 -14.07 -3.49 4.19
N LYS A 164 -13.30 -3.49 5.28
CA LYS A 164 -13.27 -4.56 6.27
C LYS A 164 -14.67 -4.77 6.85
N GLN A 165 -15.13 -6.01 6.91
CA GLN A 165 -16.35 -6.39 7.62
C GLN A 165 -16.05 -6.46 9.12
N GLN A 166 -16.98 -5.95 9.90
CA GLN A 166 -16.96 -6.08 11.38
C GLN A 166 -17.37 -7.47 11.81
#